data_a1da064c7c67cf21563d1fe9ec2d6292
#
_entry.id   a1da064c7c67cf21563d1fe9ec2d6292
#
_cell.length_a   1.000
_cell.length_b   1.000
_cell.length_c   1.000
_cell.angle_alpha   90.00
_cell.angle_beta   90.00
_cell.angle_gamma   90.00
#
_symmetry.space_group_name_H-M   'P 1'
#
loop_
_entity.id
_entity.type
_entity.pdbx_description
1 polymer ?
#
loop_
_entity_poly.entity_id
_entity_poly.type
_entity_poly.pdbx_seq_one_letter_code
_entity_poly.pdbx_strand_id
1 'polypeptide(L)'
;MTIAVDAALSDPEKIGKIFVKEGPIEPGSGLGKKLPHVGDISVTGVVNFFQGHLTHLRLQSTNLSIVYELSKTIASGIKSTINKLQKESLINENLKEAAITNSRT
;
A
#
# COMPACT_ATOMS: atom_id res chain seq x y z
N MET A 1 13.27 -1.24 -2.70
CA MET A 1 12.11 -1.22 -1.80
C MET A 1 10.89 -1.76 -2.53
N THR A 2 10.13 -2.60 -1.87
CA THR A 2 8.92 -3.21 -2.43
C THR A 2 7.70 -2.72 -1.67
N ILE A 3 6.72 -2.21 -2.40
CA ILE A 3 5.42 -1.83 -1.84
C ILE A 3 4.41 -2.90 -2.26
N ALA A 4 3.85 -3.61 -1.30
CA ALA A 4 2.86 -4.65 -1.56
C ALA A 4 1.46 -4.08 -1.34
N VAL A 5 0.57 -4.36 -2.28
CA VAL A 5 -0.83 -3.90 -2.22
C VAL A 5 -1.74 -5.12 -2.24
N ASP A 6 -2.69 -5.16 -1.33
CA ASP A 6 -3.62 -6.27 -1.24
C ASP A 6 -5.03 -5.80 -0.86
N ALA A 7 -6.01 -6.59 -1.21
CA ALA A 7 -7.39 -6.43 -0.78
C ALA A 7 -7.61 -7.27 0.49
N ALA A 8 -8.40 -6.76 1.40
CA ALA A 8 -8.65 -7.44 2.67
C ALA A 8 -10.11 -7.43 3.08
N LEU A 9 -10.44 -8.34 3.95
CA LEU A 9 -11.68 -8.36 4.70
C LEU A 9 -11.39 -7.87 6.11
N SER A 10 -12.33 -7.17 6.70
CA SER A 10 -12.22 -6.64 8.07
C SER A 10 -13.61 -6.47 8.66
N ASP A 11 -13.72 -5.70 9.73
CA ASP A 11 -15.02 -5.36 10.31
C ASP A 11 -15.82 -4.47 9.34
N PRO A 12 -17.17 -4.53 9.35
CA PRO A 12 -17.99 -3.77 8.40
C PRO A 12 -17.70 -2.27 8.38
N GLU A 13 -17.39 -1.65 9.51
CA GLU A 13 -17.09 -0.22 9.59
C GLU A 13 -15.77 0.17 8.95
N LYS A 14 -14.93 -0.80 8.61
CA LYS A 14 -13.64 -0.56 7.95
C LYS A 14 -13.69 -0.66 6.43
N ILE A 15 -14.83 -1.08 5.87
CA ILE A 15 -14.98 -1.18 4.42
C ILE A 15 -14.73 0.20 3.77
N GLY A 16 -13.91 0.20 2.72
CA GLY A 16 -13.51 1.42 2.03
C GLY A 16 -12.31 2.13 2.63
N LYS A 17 -11.77 1.63 3.74
CA LYS A 17 -10.56 2.18 4.36
C LYS A 17 -9.31 1.57 3.78
N ILE A 18 -8.22 2.34 3.82
CA ILE A 18 -6.89 1.94 3.36
C ILE A 18 -5.97 2.00 4.57
N PHE A 19 -5.24 0.92 4.81
CA PHE A 19 -4.26 0.81 5.88
C PHE A 19 -2.86 0.70 5.28
N VAL A 20 -1.94 1.48 5.80
CA VAL A 20 -0.53 1.44 5.42
C VAL A 20 0.28 1.05 6.64
N LYS A 21 1.16 0.08 6.49
CA LYS A 21 2.06 -0.31 7.57
C LYS A 21 3.46 -0.58 7.03
N GLU A 22 4.43 -0.41 7.89
CA GLU A 22 5.79 -0.87 7.64
C GLU A 22 5.85 -2.38 7.83
N GLY A 23 6.44 -3.08 6.87
CA GLY A 23 6.56 -4.53 6.89
C GLY A 23 5.75 -5.23 5.81
N PRO A 24 5.88 -6.56 5.71
CA PRO A 24 5.25 -7.34 4.65
C PRO A 24 3.79 -7.66 4.90
N ILE A 25 3.09 -8.05 3.84
CA ILE A 25 1.78 -8.68 3.92
C ILE A 25 1.91 -10.20 3.81
N GLU A 26 0.86 -10.90 4.27
CA GLU A 26 0.68 -12.33 4.06
C GLU A 26 -0.43 -12.54 3.02
N PRO A 27 -0.10 -12.67 1.71
CA PRO A 27 -1.13 -12.82 0.68
C PRO A 27 -1.97 -14.06 0.93
N GLY A 28 -3.30 -13.93 0.80
CA GLY A 28 -4.23 -15.04 0.97
C GLY A 28 -4.45 -15.52 2.39
N SER A 29 -3.96 -14.81 3.41
CA SER A 29 -4.16 -15.19 4.82
C SER A 29 -5.64 -15.24 5.22
N GLY A 30 -6.46 -14.36 4.67
CA GLY A 30 -7.92 -14.36 4.89
C GLY A 30 -8.63 -15.58 4.32
N LEU A 31 -7.98 -16.34 3.45
CA LEU A 31 -8.48 -17.58 2.85
C LEU A 31 -7.81 -18.82 3.46
N GLY A 32 -7.04 -18.68 4.55
CA GLY A 32 -6.32 -19.76 5.19
C GLY A 32 -5.09 -20.27 4.42
N LYS A 33 -4.66 -19.55 3.39
CA LYS A 33 -3.48 -19.91 2.61
C LYS A 33 -2.20 -19.38 3.27
N LYS A 34 -1.15 -20.20 3.22
CA LYS A 34 0.19 -19.81 3.68
C LYS A 34 1.07 -19.52 2.47
N LEU A 35 1.14 -18.25 2.11
CA LEU A 35 2.00 -17.77 1.02
C LEU A 35 3.18 -16.99 1.60
N PRO A 36 4.27 -16.82 0.84
CA PRO A 36 5.41 -16.04 1.32
C PRO A 36 5.00 -14.60 1.67
N HIS A 37 5.61 -14.04 2.70
CA HIS A 37 5.45 -12.63 3.04
C HIS A 37 6.05 -11.77 1.96
N VAL A 38 5.38 -10.68 1.60
CA VAL A 38 5.80 -9.80 0.50
C VAL A 38 5.77 -8.34 0.94
N GLY A 39 6.84 -7.63 0.63
CA GLY A 39 6.91 -6.18 0.73
C GLY A 39 7.67 -5.64 1.92
N ASP A 40 8.21 -4.45 1.76
CA ASP A 40 8.81 -3.64 2.83
C ASP A 40 7.77 -2.72 3.45
N ILE A 41 6.81 -2.29 2.63
CA ILE A 41 5.65 -1.50 3.03
C ILE A 41 4.41 -2.20 2.50
N SER A 42 3.37 -2.28 3.31
CA SER A 42 2.11 -2.91 2.94
C SER A 42 0.99 -1.89 2.87
N VAL A 43 0.21 -1.94 1.79
CA VAL A 43 -0.98 -1.13 1.60
C VAL A 43 -2.16 -2.06 1.43
N THR A 44 -3.13 -1.97 2.31
CA THR A 44 -4.29 -2.86 2.32
C THR A 44 -5.57 -2.06 2.17
N GLY A 45 -6.37 -2.39 1.15
CA GLY A 45 -7.69 -1.82 0.96
C GLY A 45 -8.77 -2.77 1.46
N VAL A 46 -9.63 -2.32 2.35
CA VAL A 46 -10.71 -3.15 2.88
C VAL A 46 -11.90 -3.10 1.93
N VAL A 47 -12.19 -4.24 1.32
CA VAL A 47 -13.19 -4.34 0.24
C VAL A 47 -14.51 -4.96 0.69
N ASN A 48 -14.50 -5.71 1.78
CA ASN A 48 -15.69 -6.34 2.34
C ASN A 48 -15.43 -6.78 3.78
N PHE A 49 -16.40 -7.41 4.42
CA PHE A 49 -16.30 -7.85 5.82
C PHE A 49 -16.20 -9.37 5.92
N PHE A 50 -15.66 -9.84 7.06
CA PHE A 50 -15.58 -11.27 7.36
C PHE A 50 -16.96 -11.88 7.54
N GLN A 51 -17.11 -13.12 7.08
CA GLN A 51 -18.33 -13.91 7.29
C GLN A 51 -17.97 -15.38 7.53
N GLY A 52 -17.08 -15.64 8.48
CA GLY A 52 -16.70 -16.99 8.89
C GLY A 52 -16.27 -17.86 7.71
N HIS A 53 -16.87 -19.06 7.61
CA HIS A 53 -16.56 -20.01 6.54
C HIS A 53 -16.97 -19.57 5.14
N LEU A 54 -17.72 -18.46 5.02
CA LEU A 54 -18.12 -17.89 3.73
C LEU A 54 -17.15 -16.79 3.24
N THR A 55 -15.99 -16.66 3.85
CA THR A 55 -15.00 -15.61 3.54
C THR A 55 -14.66 -15.55 2.05
N HIS A 56 -14.38 -16.67 1.40
CA HIS A 56 -14.04 -16.68 -0.03
C HIS A 56 -15.24 -16.32 -0.93
N LEU A 57 -16.45 -16.71 -0.55
CA LEU A 57 -17.67 -16.30 -1.26
C LEU A 57 -17.91 -14.81 -1.12
N ARG A 58 -17.59 -14.24 0.05
CA ARG A 58 -17.69 -12.81 0.30
C ARG A 58 -16.73 -12.03 -0.58
N LEU A 59 -15.50 -12.51 -0.76
CA LEU A 59 -14.56 -11.89 -1.70
C LEU A 59 -15.06 -11.93 -3.13
N GLN A 60 -15.68 -13.04 -3.57
CA GLN A 60 -16.24 -13.17 -4.90
C GLN A 60 -17.44 -12.25 -5.15
N SER A 61 -18.19 -11.91 -4.09
CA SER A 61 -19.34 -11.02 -4.15
C SER A 61 -18.99 -9.55 -3.86
N THR A 62 -17.71 -9.22 -3.79
CA THR A 62 -17.25 -7.87 -3.50
C THR A 62 -17.72 -6.88 -4.58
N ASN A 63 -18.16 -5.70 -4.15
CA ASN A 63 -18.59 -4.63 -5.02
C ASN A 63 -17.40 -4.06 -5.81
N LEU A 64 -17.46 -4.18 -7.12
CA LEU A 64 -16.39 -3.73 -8.02
C LEU A 64 -16.16 -2.22 -7.96
N SER A 65 -17.18 -1.41 -7.65
CA SER A 65 -16.97 0.04 -7.49
C SER A 65 -16.08 0.38 -6.30
N ILE A 66 -16.18 -0.36 -5.21
CA ILE A 66 -15.29 -0.19 -4.05
C ILE A 66 -13.86 -0.51 -4.43
N VAL A 67 -13.64 -1.63 -5.13
CA VAL A 67 -12.31 -2.04 -5.59
C VAL A 67 -11.71 -0.99 -6.51
N TYR A 68 -12.51 -0.47 -7.44
CA TYR A 68 -12.07 0.55 -8.38
C TYR A 68 -11.66 1.85 -7.67
N GLU A 69 -12.49 2.35 -6.76
CA GLU A 69 -12.20 3.58 -6.02
C GLU A 69 -10.97 3.44 -5.11
N LEU A 70 -10.84 2.31 -4.41
CA LEU A 70 -9.67 2.04 -3.59
C LEU A 70 -8.40 1.94 -4.44
N SER A 71 -8.46 1.26 -5.58
CA SER A 71 -7.29 1.14 -6.47
C SER A 71 -6.82 2.49 -6.97
N LYS A 72 -7.73 3.36 -7.35
CA LYS A 72 -7.40 4.73 -7.79
C LYS A 72 -6.75 5.53 -6.67
N THR A 73 -7.32 5.48 -5.48
CA THR A 73 -6.80 6.21 -4.32
C THR A 73 -5.41 5.73 -3.94
N ILE A 74 -5.21 4.41 -3.90
CA ILE A 74 -3.91 3.81 -3.59
C ILE A 74 -2.88 4.20 -4.66
N ALA A 75 -3.22 4.08 -5.93
CA ALA A 75 -2.32 4.44 -7.02
C ALA A 75 -1.92 5.91 -6.99
N SER A 76 -2.87 6.81 -6.73
CA SER A 76 -2.59 8.24 -6.57
C SER A 76 -1.68 8.52 -5.39
N GLY A 77 -1.92 7.86 -4.25
CA GLY A 77 -1.10 8.02 -3.06
C GLY A 77 0.33 7.55 -3.27
N ILE A 78 0.52 6.40 -3.91
CA ILE A 78 1.85 5.86 -4.25
C ILE A 78 2.57 6.81 -5.20
N LYS A 79 1.90 7.27 -6.24
CA LYS A 79 2.47 8.21 -7.21
C LYS A 79 2.92 9.51 -6.54
N SER A 80 2.08 10.10 -5.70
CA SER A 80 2.41 11.33 -4.96
C SER A 80 3.61 11.11 -4.04
N THR A 81 3.68 9.99 -3.35
CA THR A 81 4.78 9.66 -2.44
C THR A 81 6.09 9.50 -3.21
N ILE A 82 6.08 8.78 -4.33
CA ILE A 82 7.28 8.60 -5.17
C ILE A 82 7.76 9.94 -5.70
N ASN A 83 6.87 10.78 -6.20
CA ASN A 83 7.22 12.10 -6.69
C ASN A 83 7.85 12.97 -5.60
N LYS A 84 7.30 12.92 -4.39
CA LYS A 84 7.84 13.67 -3.25
C LYS A 84 9.22 13.17 -2.85
N LEU A 85 9.43 11.86 -2.80
CA LEU A 85 10.73 11.27 -2.49
C LEU A 85 11.78 11.62 -3.55
N GLN A 86 11.41 11.63 -4.81
CA GLN A 86 12.31 12.03 -5.89
C GLN A 86 12.72 13.50 -5.77
N LYS A 87 11.80 14.39 -5.44
CA LYS A 87 12.10 15.80 -5.19
C LYS A 87 13.04 15.98 -3.99
N GLU A 88 12.81 15.28 -2.90
CA GLU A 88 13.67 15.32 -1.71
C GLU A 88 15.07 14.82 -2.04
N SER A 89 15.20 13.73 -2.78
CA SER A 89 16.48 13.20 -3.24
C SER A 89 17.25 14.20 -4.10
N LEU A 90 16.57 14.84 -5.03
CA LEU A 90 17.18 15.86 -5.89
C LEU A 90 17.65 17.09 -5.08
N ILE A 91 16.86 17.55 -4.13
CA ILE A 91 17.24 18.64 -3.24
C ILE A 91 18.47 18.28 -2.44
N ASN A 92 18.53 17.08 -1.88
CA ASN A 92 19.67 16.58 -1.10
C ASN A 92 20.94 16.51 -1.94
N GLU A 93 20.86 16.06 -3.18
CA GLU A 93 21.99 16.03 -4.11
C GLU A 93 22.49 17.44 -4.42
N ASN A 94 21.59 18.38 -4.67
CA ASN A 94 21.94 19.78 -4.93
C ASN A 94 22.62 20.42 -3.72
N LEU A 95 22.14 20.12 -2.51
CA LEU A 95 22.76 20.60 -1.26
C LEU A 95 24.17 20.01 -1.08
N LYS A 96 24.38 18.75 -1.40
CA LYS A 96 25.70 18.11 -1.34
C LYS A 96 26.68 18.76 -2.31
N GLU A 97 26.26 19.02 -3.53
CA GLU A 97 27.08 19.70 -4.54
C GLU A 97 27.45 21.10 -4.09
N ALA A 98 26.50 21.86 -3.55
CA ALA A 98 26.77 23.19 -3.01
C ALA A 98 27.78 23.16 -1.87
N ALA A 99 27.67 22.21 -0.96
CA ALA A 99 28.62 22.03 0.15
C ALA A 99 30.04 21.69 -0.33
N ILE A 100 30.15 20.81 -1.33
CA ILE A 100 31.45 20.46 -1.94
C ILE A 100 32.08 21.68 -2.61
N THR A 101 31.29 22.44 -3.36
CA THR A 101 31.77 23.66 -4.04
C THR A 101 32.28 24.69 -3.02
N ASN A 102 31.55 24.91 -1.94
CA ASN A 102 31.93 25.84 -0.90
C ASN A 102 33.21 25.38 -0.16
N SER A 103 33.40 24.09 0.02
CA SER A 103 34.60 23.56 0.69
C SER A 103 35.88 23.66 -0.14
N ARG A 104 35.75 23.83 -1.48
CA ARG A 104 36.89 24.01 -2.40
C ARG A 104 37.37 25.45 -2.52
N THR A 105 36.58 26.38 -2.03
CA THR A 105 36.96 27.80 -2.07
C THR A 105 37.60 28.22 -0.76
#